data_71e0c46405fac0a89963a0107ca7460e
#
_entry.id   71e0c46405fac0a89963a0107ca7460e
#
_cell.length_a   1.000
_cell.length_b   1.000
_cell.length_c   1.000
_cell.angle_alpha   90.00
_cell.angle_beta   90.00
_cell.angle_gamma   90.00
#
_symmetry.space_group_name_H-M   'P 1'
#
loop_
_entity.id
_entity.type
_entity.pdbx_description
1 polymer ?
#
loop_
_entity_poly.entity_id
_entity_poly.type
_entity_poly.pdbx_seq_one_letter_code
_entity_poly.pdbx_strand_id
1 'polypeptide(L)'
;HEKYRTGNISTNTIAEEYPDGFHPGDVPHEDPAEVIAVMASVVRKYRDRAAQIDGQLPGHRRLVPADWVIIMGGEHHRVQVVPIEHGHDVQYNGKTYATRSDWEFGQPLWDGTVNGEEIHVQVQRHGQIYTLSRGGSQSEMRVMSPRAAELYKLMPEKVKADTSGQVTAPMPGLLVSVAVAEGDEVKAGEELAVLEAMKMENALRAERNGVIVKLHFKAGESVEVDQVIMELE
;
A
#
# COMPACT_ATOMS: atom_id res chain seq x y z
N HIS A 1 17.18 -15.96 -4.11
CA HIS A 1 17.77 -16.37 -2.82
C HIS A 1 18.90 -17.39 -3.03
N GLU A 2 20.02 -17.24 -2.32
CA GLU A 2 21.23 -18.05 -2.54
C GLU A 2 20.99 -19.54 -2.27
N LYS A 3 20.29 -19.89 -1.20
CA LYS A 3 19.92 -21.29 -0.91
C LYS A 3 19.13 -21.95 -2.05
N TYR A 4 18.27 -21.18 -2.73
CA TYR A 4 17.51 -21.67 -3.88
C TYR A 4 18.44 -21.93 -5.08
N ARG A 5 19.36 -20.99 -5.37
CA ARG A 5 20.31 -21.10 -6.50
C ARG A 5 21.30 -22.24 -6.33
N THR A 6 21.67 -22.56 -5.10
CA THR A 6 22.60 -23.67 -4.74
C THR A 6 21.88 -25.00 -4.54
N GLY A 7 20.54 -25.02 -4.58
CA GLY A 7 19.72 -26.22 -4.35
C GLY A 7 19.68 -26.67 -2.88
N ASN A 8 20.17 -25.85 -1.96
CA ASN A 8 20.18 -26.15 -0.52
C ASN A 8 18.89 -25.63 0.14
N ILE A 9 17.77 -26.23 -0.23
CA ILE A 9 16.43 -25.91 0.29
C ILE A 9 15.83 -27.15 0.98
N SER A 10 15.12 -26.92 2.07
CA SER A 10 14.33 -27.89 2.81
C SER A 10 12.90 -27.43 2.96
N THR A 11 12.01 -28.28 3.45
CA THR A 11 10.61 -27.89 3.78
C THR A 11 10.54 -26.82 4.85
N ASN A 12 11.58 -26.64 5.66
CA ASN A 12 11.65 -25.65 6.72
C ASN A 12 12.35 -24.36 6.30
N THR A 13 12.86 -24.26 5.06
CA THR A 13 13.63 -23.08 4.60
C THR A 13 12.88 -21.77 4.78
N ILE A 14 11.56 -21.75 4.52
CA ILE A 14 10.76 -20.54 4.68
C ILE A 14 10.66 -20.16 6.17
N ALA A 15 10.40 -21.11 7.05
CA ALA A 15 10.29 -20.84 8.48
C ALA A 15 11.65 -20.44 9.12
N GLU A 16 12.77 -20.93 8.56
CA GLU A 16 14.12 -20.55 9.01
C GLU A 16 14.51 -19.15 8.57
N GLU A 17 14.16 -18.76 7.33
CA GLU A 17 14.55 -17.46 6.76
C GLU A 17 13.56 -16.33 7.14
N TYR A 18 12.29 -16.69 7.33
CA TYR A 18 11.21 -15.76 7.64
C TYR A 18 10.35 -16.30 8.79
N PRO A 19 10.87 -16.32 10.04
CA PRO A 19 10.16 -16.86 11.20
C PRO A 19 8.83 -16.15 11.50
N ASP A 20 8.76 -14.84 11.21
CA ASP A 20 7.58 -14.01 11.40
C ASP A 20 6.72 -13.88 10.12
N GLY A 21 7.02 -14.68 9.09
CA GLY A 21 6.41 -14.58 7.77
C GLY A 21 7.16 -13.64 6.83
N PHE A 22 6.83 -13.69 5.53
CA PHE A 22 7.41 -12.81 4.52
C PHE A 22 6.57 -11.54 4.38
N HIS A 23 7.19 -10.36 4.51
CA HIS A 23 6.54 -9.08 4.35
C HIS A 23 7.11 -8.29 3.16
N PRO A 24 6.31 -7.45 2.48
CA PRO A 24 6.83 -6.51 1.51
C PRO A 24 7.90 -5.61 2.13
N GLY A 25 9.10 -5.60 1.55
CA GLY A 25 10.24 -4.83 2.07
C GLY A 25 11.33 -5.68 2.74
N ASP A 26 11.07 -6.96 3.06
CA ASP A 26 12.10 -7.88 3.57
C ASP A 26 13.23 -8.10 2.56
N VAL A 27 12.92 -7.98 1.26
CA VAL A 27 13.91 -8.00 0.19
C VAL A 27 14.05 -6.58 -0.37
N PRO A 28 15.15 -5.88 -0.09
CA PRO A 28 15.41 -4.56 -0.66
C PRO A 28 15.69 -4.66 -2.17
N HIS A 29 15.41 -3.58 -2.90
CA HIS A 29 15.84 -3.48 -4.30
C HIS A 29 17.37 -3.48 -4.40
N GLU A 30 17.91 -4.21 -5.37
CA GLU A 30 19.36 -4.23 -5.65
C GLU A 30 19.88 -2.83 -5.98
N ASP A 31 19.18 -2.08 -6.83
CA ASP A 31 19.40 -0.65 -7.08
C ASP A 31 18.07 0.12 -6.97
N PRO A 32 17.81 0.80 -5.84
CA PRO A 32 16.64 1.63 -5.66
C PRO A 32 16.54 2.78 -6.67
N ALA A 33 17.66 3.27 -7.19
CA ALA A 33 17.69 4.39 -8.14
C ALA A 33 17.10 4.00 -9.50
N GLU A 34 17.29 2.75 -9.95
CA GLU A 34 16.66 2.24 -11.15
C GLU A 34 15.15 2.22 -11.04
N VAL A 35 14.63 1.75 -9.90
CA VAL A 35 13.19 1.67 -9.64
C VAL A 35 12.57 3.07 -9.55
N ILE A 36 13.29 4.03 -8.96
CA ILE A 36 12.91 5.44 -8.93
C ILE A 36 12.87 6.02 -10.36
N ALA A 37 13.86 5.69 -11.20
CA ALA A 37 13.90 6.17 -12.59
C ALA A 37 12.76 5.60 -13.44
N VAL A 38 12.45 4.31 -13.30
CA VAL A 38 11.30 3.68 -13.95
C VAL A 38 10.00 4.34 -13.50
N MET A 39 9.83 4.57 -12.18
CA MET A 39 8.63 5.24 -11.66
C MET A 39 8.47 6.65 -12.21
N ALA A 40 9.55 7.42 -12.26
CA ALA A 40 9.57 8.77 -12.81
C ALA A 40 9.14 8.77 -14.29
N SER A 41 9.66 7.83 -15.08
CA SER A 41 9.30 7.63 -16.49
C SER A 41 7.82 7.28 -16.67
N VAL A 42 7.32 6.32 -15.90
CA VAL A 42 5.90 5.91 -15.91
C VAL A 42 4.97 7.08 -15.62
N VAL A 43 5.23 7.83 -14.54
CA VAL A 43 4.38 8.97 -14.16
C VAL A 43 4.48 10.07 -15.20
N ARG A 44 5.66 10.32 -15.76
CA ARG A 44 5.82 11.31 -16.85
C ARG A 44 4.95 10.95 -18.04
N LYS A 45 4.92 9.70 -18.49
CA LYS A 45 4.05 9.21 -19.56
C LYS A 45 2.55 9.44 -19.24
N TYR A 46 2.12 9.17 -18.00
CA TYR A 46 0.76 9.49 -17.56
C TYR A 46 0.44 10.99 -17.64
N ARG A 47 1.37 11.86 -17.24
CA ARG A 47 1.16 13.31 -17.24
C ARG A 47 1.19 13.88 -18.63
N ASP A 48 2.05 13.39 -19.51
CA ASP A 48 2.10 13.79 -20.91
C ASP A 48 0.79 13.43 -21.63
N ARG A 49 0.25 12.22 -21.41
CA ARG A 49 -1.08 11.86 -21.92
C ARG A 49 -2.16 12.77 -21.38
N ALA A 50 -2.19 13.06 -20.08
CA ALA A 50 -3.17 13.95 -19.49
C ALA A 50 -3.07 15.40 -19.99
N ALA A 51 -1.89 15.82 -20.48
CA ALA A 51 -1.67 17.12 -21.09
C ALA A 51 -2.12 17.21 -22.56
N GLN A 52 -2.40 16.06 -23.20
CA GLN A 52 -2.83 15.95 -24.61
C GLN A 52 -4.35 15.80 -24.76
N ILE A 53 -5.13 16.03 -23.71
CA ILE A 53 -6.60 15.97 -23.77
C ILE A 53 -7.13 17.00 -24.77
N ASP A 54 -8.06 16.59 -25.64
CA ASP A 54 -8.72 17.44 -26.60
C ASP A 54 -9.58 18.55 -25.93
N GLY A 55 -9.86 19.61 -26.66
CA GLY A 55 -10.68 20.72 -26.19
C GLY A 55 -9.94 21.77 -25.37
N GLN A 56 -8.61 21.77 -25.38
CA GLN A 56 -7.80 22.84 -24.77
C GLN A 56 -7.93 24.14 -25.60
N LEU A 57 -7.98 25.26 -24.89
CA LEU A 57 -7.99 26.57 -25.55
C LEU A 57 -6.70 26.80 -26.36
N PRO A 58 -6.79 27.36 -27.58
CA PRO A 58 -5.61 27.73 -28.36
C PRO A 58 -4.65 28.62 -27.55
N GLY A 59 -3.36 28.28 -27.52
CA GLY A 59 -2.34 29.02 -26.77
C GLY A 59 -2.25 28.69 -25.27
N HIS A 60 -3.12 27.84 -24.74
CA HIS A 60 -3.14 27.42 -23.31
C HIS A 60 -2.82 25.93 -23.14
N ARG A 61 -1.87 25.42 -23.93
CA ARG A 61 -1.44 24.02 -23.79
C ARG A 61 -0.85 23.78 -22.40
N ARG A 62 -1.33 22.72 -21.74
CA ARG A 62 -0.81 22.30 -20.45
C ARG A 62 0.63 21.78 -20.61
N LEU A 63 1.58 22.44 -19.95
CA LEU A 63 2.97 22.00 -19.88
C LEU A 63 3.14 21.02 -18.71
N VAL A 64 3.85 19.93 -18.95
CA VAL A 64 4.23 18.99 -17.90
C VAL A 64 5.59 19.40 -17.36
N PRO A 65 5.71 19.72 -16.07
CA PRO A 65 6.99 20.09 -15.48
C PRO A 65 8.00 18.94 -15.54
N ALA A 66 9.29 19.29 -15.55
CA ALA A 66 10.36 18.31 -15.51
C ALA A 66 10.65 17.82 -14.07
N ASP A 67 10.46 18.68 -13.09
CA ASP A 67 10.84 18.43 -11.70
C ASP A 67 9.73 17.72 -10.92
N TRP A 68 10.08 16.62 -10.26
CA TRP A 68 9.19 15.78 -9.47
C TRP A 68 9.86 15.35 -8.17
N VAL A 69 9.04 14.95 -7.20
CA VAL A 69 9.47 14.30 -5.97
C VAL A 69 8.78 12.95 -5.88
N ILE A 70 9.58 11.91 -5.75
CA ILE A 70 9.13 10.54 -5.49
C ILE A 70 9.29 10.30 -4.00
N ILE A 71 8.23 9.86 -3.33
CA ILE A 71 8.25 9.47 -1.93
C ILE A 71 8.21 7.95 -1.89
N MET A 72 9.26 7.34 -1.34
CA MET A 72 9.43 5.90 -1.19
C MET A 72 9.99 5.61 0.20
N GLY A 73 9.36 4.72 0.97
CA GLY A 73 9.79 4.41 2.33
C GLY A 73 9.85 5.62 3.28
N GLY A 74 9.04 6.66 3.03
CA GLY A 74 9.07 7.93 3.78
C GLY A 74 10.15 8.92 3.32
N GLU A 75 11.09 8.50 2.47
CA GLU A 75 12.14 9.37 1.93
C GLU A 75 11.68 10.12 0.67
N HIS A 76 12.18 11.34 0.50
CA HIS A 76 11.84 12.24 -0.58
C HIS A 76 12.97 12.31 -1.62
N HIS A 77 12.78 11.68 -2.78
CA HIS A 77 13.73 11.63 -3.87
C HIS A 77 13.37 12.67 -4.93
N ARG A 78 14.20 13.71 -5.07
CA ARG A 78 14.02 14.72 -6.12
C ARG A 78 14.56 14.19 -7.43
N VAL A 79 13.76 14.24 -8.48
CA VAL A 79 14.13 13.80 -9.82
C VAL A 79 13.74 14.86 -10.84
N GLN A 80 14.54 14.95 -11.93
CA GLN A 80 14.17 15.71 -13.11
C GLN A 80 14.00 14.75 -14.29
N VAL A 81 12.87 14.87 -15.00
CA VAL A 81 12.50 13.95 -16.07
C VAL A 81 12.41 14.70 -17.39
N VAL A 82 13.27 14.36 -18.31
CA VAL A 82 13.36 14.97 -19.65
C VAL A 82 12.94 13.91 -20.68
N PRO A 83 11.92 14.18 -21.52
CA PRO A 83 11.58 13.27 -22.62
C PRO A 83 12.70 13.13 -23.63
N ILE A 84 12.94 11.90 -24.07
CA ILE A 84 13.84 11.54 -25.17
C ILE A 84 13.10 10.65 -26.17
N GLU A 85 13.73 10.28 -27.26
CA GLU A 85 13.16 9.32 -28.20
C GLU A 85 12.98 7.95 -27.52
N HIS A 86 11.76 7.44 -27.55
CA HIS A 86 11.32 6.17 -26.92
C HIS A 86 11.56 6.07 -25.41
N GLY A 87 11.53 7.19 -24.66
CA GLY A 87 11.70 7.11 -23.22
C GLY A 87 11.96 8.45 -22.54
N HIS A 88 12.68 8.39 -21.41
CA HIS A 88 13.00 9.56 -20.60
C HIS A 88 14.42 9.47 -20.05
N ASP A 89 15.11 10.61 -19.99
CA ASP A 89 16.30 10.77 -19.16
C ASP A 89 15.86 11.26 -17.77
N VAL A 90 16.15 10.48 -16.74
CA VAL A 90 15.84 10.79 -15.36
C VAL A 90 17.13 11.16 -14.63
N GLN A 91 17.20 12.42 -14.20
CA GLN A 91 18.31 12.88 -13.38
C GLN A 91 17.98 12.67 -11.91
N TYR A 92 18.82 11.92 -11.21
CA TYR A 92 18.67 11.61 -9.80
C TYR A 92 20.04 11.50 -9.13
N ASN A 93 20.23 12.19 -8.00
CA ASN A 93 21.47 12.22 -7.22
C ASN A 93 22.73 12.48 -8.07
N GLY A 94 22.64 13.44 -9.04
CA GLY A 94 23.76 13.82 -9.91
C GLY A 94 24.09 12.81 -11.02
N LYS A 95 23.31 11.74 -11.15
CA LYS A 95 23.42 10.75 -12.23
C LYS A 95 22.22 10.84 -13.15
N THR A 96 22.41 10.44 -14.40
CA THR A 96 21.34 10.31 -15.40
C THR A 96 21.04 8.84 -15.64
N TYR A 97 19.76 8.50 -15.55
CA TYR A 97 19.23 7.17 -15.84
C TYR A 97 18.40 7.26 -17.12
N ALA A 98 18.93 6.75 -18.23
CA ALA A 98 18.23 6.72 -19.50
C ALA A 98 17.28 5.53 -19.53
N THR A 99 15.97 5.81 -19.37
CA THR A 99 14.91 4.79 -19.43
C THR A 99 14.35 4.72 -20.85
N ARG A 100 14.20 3.50 -21.39
CA ARG A 100 13.55 3.27 -22.69
C ARG A 100 12.58 2.11 -22.57
N SER A 101 11.36 2.29 -23.06
CA SER A 101 10.32 1.26 -22.99
C SER A 101 9.16 1.59 -23.93
N ASP A 102 8.66 0.59 -24.60
CA ASP A 102 7.41 0.64 -25.38
C ASP A 102 6.18 0.34 -24.52
N TRP A 103 6.33 0.37 -23.18
CA TRP A 103 5.22 0.14 -22.24
C TRP A 103 4.03 1.04 -22.54
N GLU A 104 2.84 0.45 -22.55
CA GLU A 104 1.57 1.14 -22.78
C GLU A 104 0.66 1.09 -21.54
N PHE A 105 -0.27 2.03 -21.48
CA PHE A 105 -1.24 2.12 -20.39
C PHE A 105 -2.12 0.87 -20.31
N GLY A 106 -2.23 0.31 -19.12
CA GLY A 106 -2.99 -0.92 -18.85
C GLY A 106 -2.13 -2.18 -18.85
N GLN A 107 -0.91 -2.14 -19.34
CA GLN A 107 0.04 -3.24 -19.18
C GLN A 107 0.56 -3.25 -17.75
N PRO A 108 0.47 -4.38 -17.03
CA PRO A 108 0.95 -4.47 -15.65
C PRO A 108 2.49 -4.52 -15.56
N LEU A 109 3.16 -4.99 -16.63
CA LEU A 109 4.61 -5.12 -16.69
C LEU A 109 5.20 -3.98 -17.51
N TRP A 110 6.05 -3.18 -16.86
CA TRP A 110 6.95 -2.26 -17.53
C TRP A 110 8.18 -3.05 -17.96
N ASP A 111 8.33 -3.21 -19.25
CA ASP A 111 9.42 -3.91 -19.90
C ASP A 111 10.27 -2.90 -20.67
N GLY A 112 11.58 -2.86 -20.41
CA GLY A 112 12.44 -1.87 -21.02
C GLY A 112 13.87 -1.93 -20.53
N THR A 113 14.59 -0.82 -20.77
CA THR A 113 15.99 -0.70 -20.35
C THR A 113 16.20 0.54 -19.49
N VAL A 114 17.12 0.44 -18.52
CA VAL A 114 17.71 1.57 -17.80
C VAL A 114 19.20 1.56 -18.04
N ASN A 115 19.75 2.63 -18.62
CA ASN A 115 21.15 2.72 -19.04
C ASN A 115 21.61 1.57 -19.95
N GLY A 116 20.68 0.95 -20.70
CA GLY A 116 20.96 -0.15 -21.62
C GLY A 116 20.86 -1.55 -20.98
N GLU A 117 20.65 -1.66 -19.69
CA GLU A 117 20.39 -2.92 -19.00
C GLU A 117 18.90 -3.24 -19.01
N GLU A 118 18.53 -4.47 -19.32
CA GLU A 118 17.14 -4.93 -19.36
C GLU A 118 16.54 -4.99 -17.95
N ILE A 119 15.37 -4.41 -17.80
CA ILE A 119 14.65 -4.34 -16.53
C ILE A 119 13.18 -4.65 -16.75
N HIS A 120 12.64 -5.54 -15.92
CA HIS A 120 11.23 -5.91 -15.88
C HIS A 120 10.64 -5.52 -14.52
N VAL A 121 9.70 -4.60 -14.51
CA VAL A 121 9.07 -4.10 -13.28
C VAL A 121 7.57 -4.20 -13.40
N GLN A 122 6.93 -4.89 -12.47
CA GLN A 122 5.48 -4.85 -12.37
C GLN A 122 5.06 -3.52 -11.77
N VAL A 123 4.14 -2.83 -12.45
CA VAL A 123 3.63 -1.52 -12.04
C VAL A 123 2.14 -1.62 -11.79
N GLN A 124 1.72 -1.31 -10.58
CA GLN A 124 0.32 -1.21 -10.20
C GLN A 124 0.03 0.21 -9.73
N ARG A 125 -1.17 0.69 -10.01
CA ARG A 125 -1.60 2.03 -9.60
C ARG A 125 -2.93 1.98 -8.88
N HIS A 126 -2.94 2.51 -7.65
CA HIS A 126 -4.13 2.71 -6.84
C HIS A 126 -4.28 4.19 -6.48
N GLY A 127 -5.04 4.92 -7.32
CA GLY A 127 -5.19 6.37 -7.16
C GLY A 127 -3.88 7.12 -7.35
N GLN A 128 -3.29 7.64 -6.27
CA GLN A 128 -2.01 8.37 -6.27
C GLN A 128 -0.83 7.52 -5.78
N ILE A 129 -1.10 6.29 -5.37
CA ILE A 129 -0.07 5.35 -4.92
C ILE A 129 0.27 4.43 -6.08
N TYR A 130 1.55 4.23 -6.28
CA TYR A 130 2.10 3.28 -7.23
C TYR A 130 2.85 2.20 -6.47
N THR A 131 2.60 0.95 -6.81
CA THR A 131 3.33 -0.19 -6.27
C THR A 131 4.20 -0.76 -7.38
N LEU A 132 5.50 -0.81 -7.15
CA LEU A 132 6.47 -1.41 -8.05
C LEU A 132 7.03 -2.67 -7.43
N SER A 133 7.03 -3.76 -8.22
CA SER A 133 7.56 -5.06 -7.79
C SER A 133 8.60 -5.56 -8.78
N ARG A 134 9.78 -5.95 -8.30
CA ARG A 134 10.89 -6.51 -9.07
C ARG A 134 11.69 -7.50 -8.22
N GLY A 135 11.91 -8.71 -8.74
CA GLY A 135 12.81 -9.68 -8.11
C GLY A 135 12.41 -10.10 -6.67
N GLY A 136 11.13 -10.05 -6.32
CA GLY A 136 10.64 -10.30 -4.95
C GLY A 136 10.59 -9.06 -4.06
N SER A 137 11.23 -7.96 -4.47
CA SER A 137 11.15 -6.67 -3.79
C SER A 137 9.87 -5.93 -4.20
N GLN A 138 9.26 -5.23 -3.26
CA GLN A 138 8.08 -4.39 -3.51
C GLN A 138 8.22 -3.05 -2.80
N SER A 139 7.86 -1.97 -3.49
CA SER A 139 7.85 -0.63 -2.90
C SER A 139 6.61 0.14 -3.31
N GLU A 140 6.01 0.80 -2.33
CA GLU A 140 4.98 1.80 -2.56
C GLU A 140 5.60 3.18 -2.74
N MET A 141 5.16 3.88 -3.78
CA MET A 141 5.67 5.20 -4.14
C MET A 141 4.54 6.18 -4.39
N ARG A 142 4.77 7.44 -4.04
CA ARG A 142 3.95 8.57 -4.44
C ARG A 142 4.79 9.54 -5.25
N VAL A 143 4.23 10.06 -6.34
CA VAL A 143 4.91 11.05 -7.18
C VAL A 143 4.15 12.36 -7.16
N MET A 144 4.83 13.41 -6.73
CA MET A 144 4.24 14.71 -6.49
C MET A 144 5.08 15.82 -7.16
N SER A 145 4.45 16.98 -7.39
CA SER A 145 5.23 18.19 -7.69
C SER A 145 6.05 18.61 -6.46
N PRO A 146 7.15 19.34 -6.62
CA PRO A 146 7.95 19.82 -5.49
C PRO A 146 7.12 20.56 -4.43
N ARG A 147 6.19 21.42 -4.88
CA ARG A 147 5.29 22.15 -3.98
C ARG A 147 4.33 21.23 -3.22
N ALA A 148 3.77 20.23 -3.90
CA ALA A 148 2.88 19.28 -3.24
C ALA A 148 3.64 18.42 -2.20
N ALA A 149 4.88 18.04 -2.50
CA ALA A 149 5.73 17.29 -1.58
C ALA A 149 6.12 18.11 -0.33
N GLU A 150 6.32 19.42 -0.46
CA GLU A 150 6.52 20.31 0.68
C GLU A 150 5.28 20.37 1.59
N LEU A 151 4.10 20.52 0.99
CA LEU A 151 2.84 20.54 1.73
C LEU A 151 2.52 19.18 2.35
N TYR A 152 2.88 18.09 1.68
CA TYR A 152 2.68 16.73 2.19
C TYR A 152 3.43 16.48 3.49
N LYS A 153 4.62 17.08 3.69
CA LYS A 153 5.36 17.01 4.96
C LYS A 153 4.63 17.66 6.14
N LEU A 154 3.70 18.57 5.86
CA LEU A 154 2.91 19.25 6.90
C LEU A 154 1.64 18.46 7.26
N MET A 155 1.30 17.43 6.50
CA MET A 155 0.14 16.61 6.82
C MET A 155 0.43 15.76 8.04
N PRO A 156 -0.46 15.78 9.07
CA PRO A 156 -0.32 14.91 10.22
C PRO A 156 -0.39 13.44 9.75
N GLU A 157 0.44 12.61 10.32
CA GLU A 157 0.31 11.17 10.13
C GLU A 157 -1.07 10.74 10.62
N LYS A 158 -1.81 10.05 9.77
CA LYS A 158 -3.08 9.45 10.16
C LYS A 158 -2.76 8.25 11.07
N VAL A 159 -2.65 8.50 12.36
CA VAL A 159 -2.61 7.44 13.36
C VAL A 159 -3.93 6.69 13.22
N LYS A 160 -3.89 5.45 12.75
CA LYS A 160 -5.05 4.57 12.89
C LYS A 160 -5.29 4.46 14.40
N ALA A 161 -6.47 4.88 14.86
CA ALA A 161 -6.87 4.56 16.22
C ALA A 161 -6.71 3.04 16.39
N ASP A 162 -5.94 2.64 17.38
CA ASP A 162 -5.84 1.22 17.72
C ASP A 162 -7.17 0.81 18.35
N THR A 163 -8.05 0.29 17.51
CA THR A 163 -9.35 -0.23 17.90
C THR A 163 -9.31 -1.73 18.17
N SER A 164 -8.13 -2.35 18.14
CA SER A 164 -7.98 -3.80 18.36
C SER A 164 -8.41 -4.25 19.76
N GLY A 165 -8.46 -3.32 20.72
CA GLY A 165 -9.03 -3.52 22.05
C GLY A 165 -10.54 -3.31 22.14
N GLN A 166 -11.24 -3.00 21.04
CA GLN A 166 -12.68 -2.74 21.06
C GLN A 166 -13.41 -3.61 20.05
N VAL A 167 -14.43 -4.33 20.49
CA VAL A 167 -15.36 -5.04 19.61
C VAL A 167 -16.53 -4.13 19.32
N THR A 168 -16.67 -3.71 18.06
CA THR A 168 -17.74 -2.81 17.63
C THR A 168 -18.77 -3.55 16.79
N ALA A 169 -19.99 -3.02 16.76
CA ALA A 169 -21.05 -3.52 15.89
C ALA A 169 -20.75 -3.13 14.41
N PRO A 170 -20.59 -4.11 13.49
CA PRO A 170 -20.34 -3.81 12.08
C PRO A 170 -21.57 -3.26 11.34
N MET A 171 -22.76 -3.43 11.92
CA MET A 171 -24.04 -3.00 11.38
C MET A 171 -25.06 -2.84 12.52
N PRO A 172 -26.14 -2.06 12.32
CA PRO A 172 -27.19 -1.94 13.33
C PRO A 172 -27.97 -3.25 13.43
N GLY A 173 -28.29 -3.66 14.67
CA GLY A 173 -28.99 -4.92 14.90
C GLY A 173 -29.33 -5.19 16.37
N LEU A 174 -29.82 -6.38 16.64
CA LEU A 174 -30.15 -6.88 17.99
C LEU A 174 -29.04 -7.85 18.45
N LEU A 175 -28.50 -7.66 19.64
CA LEU A 175 -27.58 -8.61 20.24
C LEU A 175 -28.39 -9.81 20.75
N VAL A 176 -28.32 -10.95 20.03
CA VAL A 176 -29.06 -12.16 20.37
C VAL A 176 -28.44 -12.86 21.57
N SER A 177 -27.10 -12.94 21.58
CA SER A 177 -26.36 -13.56 22.68
C SER A 177 -25.04 -12.89 22.93
N VAL A 178 -24.55 -12.93 24.15
CA VAL A 178 -23.20 -12.58 24.56
C VAL A 178 -22.61 -13.81 25.25
N ALA A 179 -21.54 -14.37 24.70
CA ALA A 179 -20.97 -15.65 25.11
C ALA A 179 -19.90 -15.50 26.21
N VAL A 180 -19.49 -14.27 26.54
CA VAL A 180 -18.40 -13.96 27.47
C VAL A 180 -18.84 -13.02 28.57
N ALA A 181 -18.11 -13.00 29.68
CA ALA A 181 -18.30 -12.13 30.82
C ALA A 181 -17.08 -11.25 31.05
N GLU A 182 -17.22 -10.14 31.81
CA GLU A 182 -16.10 -9.33 32.25
C GLU A 182 -15.12 -10.17 33.09
N GLY A 183 -13.83 -10.12 32.70
CA GLY A 183 -12.77 -10.92 33.30
C GLY A 183 -12.43 -12.21 32.57
N ASP A 184 -13.18 -12.59 31.55
CA ASP A 184 -12.91 -13.81 30.79
C ASP A 184 -11.71 -13.61 29.86
N GLU A 185 -10.83 -14.63 29.79
CA GLU A 185 -9.75 -14.72 28.81
C GLU A 185 -10.31 -15.28 27.50
N VAL A 186 -10.06 -14.58 26.40
CA VAL A 186 -10.52 -14.95 25.05
C VAL A 186 -9.35 -15.11 24.09
N LYS A 187 -9.51 -15.98 23.10
CA LYS A 187 -8.52 -16.24 22.05
C LYS A 187 -8.96 -15.63 20.73
N ALA A 188 -7.98 -15.27 19.90
CA ALA A 188 -8.24 -14.82 18.53
C ALA A 188 -9.13 -15.83 17.78
N GLY A 189 -10.23 -15.36 17.17
CA GLY A 189 -11.24 -16.17 16.49
C GLY A 189 -12.35 -16.73 17.36
N GLU A 190 -12.26 -16.58 18.69
CA GLU A 190 -13.32 -17.03 19.63
C GLU A 190 -14.59 -16.17 19.48
N GLU A 191 -15.75 -16.81 19.55
CA GLU A 191 -17.04 -16.15 19.44
C GLU A 191 -17.36 -15.41 20.73
N LEU A 192 -17.60 -14.10 20.63
CA LEU A 192 -17.87 -13.22 21.77
C LEU A 192 -19.34 -12.88 21.90
N ALA A 193 -20.03 -12.68 20.81
CA ALA A 193 -21.43 -12.33 20.75
C ALA A 193 -22.04 -12.66 19.38
N VAL A 194 -23.36 -12.76 19.32
CA VAL A 194 -24.12 -12.93 18.09
C VAL A 194 -25.04 -11.73 17.90
N LEU A 195 -24.86 -11.06 16.74
CA LEU A 195 -25.65 -9.91 16.31
C LEU A 195 -26.64 -10.35 15.22
N GLU A 196 -27.94 -10.18 15.44
CA GLU A 196 -28.94 -10.34 14.40
C GLU A 196 -29.21 -9.02 13.70
N ALA A 197 -29.00 -9.00 12.39
CA ALA A 197 -29.31 -7.88 11.53
C ALA A 197 -29.91 -8.38 10.22
N MET A 198 -30.96 -7.76 9.74
CA MET A 198 -31.63 -8.13 8.48
C MET A 198 -32.05 -9.62 8.41
N LYS A 199 -32.45 -10.22 9.52
CA LYS A 199 -32.79 -11.65 9.65
C LYS A 199 -31.62 -12.62 9.42
N MET A 200 -30.39 -12.14 9.60
CA MET A 200 -29.16 -12.94 9.56
C MET A 200 -28.42 -12.80 10.87
N GLU A 201 -27.90 -13.89 11.37
CA GLU A 201 -27.06 -13.91 12.56
C GLU A 201 -25.58 -13.77 12.15
N ASN A 202 -24.89 -12.82 12.75
CA ASN A 202 -23.47 -12.56 12.53
C ASN A 202 -22.72 -12.77 13.84
N ALA A 203 -21.81 -13.73 13.86
CA ALA A 203 -20.95 -13.97 15.01
C ALA A 203 -19.83 -12.92 15.07
N LEU A 204 -19.77 -12.17 16.15
CA LEU A 204 -18.69 -11.26 16.48
C LEU A 204 -17.58 -12.05 17.17
N ARG A 205 -16.37 -12.00 16.64
CA ARG A 205 -15.23 -12.79 17.11
C ARG A 205 -14.10 -11.90 17.57
N ALA A 206 -13.31 -12.39 18.53
CA ALA A 206 -12.10 -11.72 18.98
C ALA A 206 -11.08 -11.62 17.85
N GLU A 207 -10.56 -10.44 17.60
CA GLU A 207 -9.47 -10.22 16.60
C GLU A 207 -8.11 -10.64 17.15
N ARG A 208 -7.93 -10.60 18.47
CA ARG A 208 -6.69 -10.97 19.18
C ARG A 208 -7.00 -11.73 20.48
N ASN A 209 -5.96 -12.31 21.06
CA ASN A 209 -6.05 -12.80 22.44
C ASN A 209 -6.13 -11.62 23.40
N GLY A 210 -6.91 -11.76 24.48
CA GLY A 210 -7.06 -10.70 25.47
C GLY A 210 -7.98 -11.12 26.61
N VAL A 211 -8.25 -10.17 27.50
CA VAL A 211 -9.20 -10.32 28.61
C VAL A 211 -10.33 -9.32 28.40
N ILE A 212 -11.57 -9.74 28.60
CA ILE A 212 -12.72 -8.84 28.52
C ILE A 212 -12.70 -7.90 29.73
N VAL A 213 -12.45 -6.62 29.48
CA VAL A 213 -12.39 -5.60 30.53
C VAL A 213 -13.78 -5.09 30.88
N LYS A 214 -14.63 -4.89 29.84
CA LYS A 214 -15.93 -4.27 30.01
C LYS A 214 -16.93 -4.71 28.97
N LEU A 215 -18.18 -4.94 29.38
CA LEU A 215 -19.33 -5.17 28.52
C LEU A 215 -20.23 -3.94 28.56
N HIS A 216 -20.49 -3.32 27.42
CA HIS A 216 -21.36 -2.13 27.31
C HIS A 216 -22.82 -2.49 27.02
N PHE A 217 -23.07 -3.69 26.44
CA PHE A 217 -24.37 -4.16 26.01
C PHE A 217 -24.60 -5.60 26.47
N LYS A 218 -25.88 -5.94 26.65
CA LYS A 218 -26.34 -7.29 27.03
C LYS A 218 -27.16 -7.91 25.90
N ALA A 219 -27.34 -9.22 25.98
CA ALA A 219 -28.27 -9.93 25.11
C ALA A 219 -29.67 -9.33 25.20
N GLY A 220 -30.31 -9.13 24.05
CA GLY A 220 -31.62 -8.50 23.91
C GLY A 220 -31.58 -6.98 23.70
N GLU A 221 -30.41 -6.33 23.67
CA GLU A 221 -30.29 -4.90 23.43
C GLU A 221 -29.96 -4.62 21.96
N SER A 222 -30.49 -3.51 21.43
CA SER A 222 -30.20 -3.05 20.06
C SER A 222 -28.95 -2.19 20.06
N VAL A 223 -28.12 -2.36 19.02
CA VAL A 223 -26.89 -1.62 18.82
C VAL A 223 -26.89 -0.91 17.45
N GLU A 224 -26.24 0.24 17.39
CA GLU A 224 -26.00 0.99 16.15
C GLU A 224 -24.65 0.60 15.51
N VAL A 225 -24.45 0.99 14.25
CA VAL A 225 -23.16 0.78 13.55
C VAL A 225 -22.03 1.48 14.31
N ASP A 226 -20.85 0.84 14.36
CA ASP A 226 -19.63 1.31 15.04
C ASP A 226 -19.77 1.49 16.56
N GLN A 227 -20.88 1.10 17.15
CA GLN A 227 -21.07 1.15 18.60
C GLN A 227 -20.21 0.09 19.31
N VAL A 228 -19.44 0.50 20.33
CA VAL A 228 -18.58 -0.40 21.10
C VAL A 228 -19.44 -1.32 21.96
N ILE A 229 -19.35 -2.62 21.72
CA ILE A 229 -20.10 -3.65 22.46
C ILE A 229 -19.32 -4.09 23.69
N MET A 230 -18.00 -4.30 23.53
CA MET A 230 -17.11 -4.72 24.62
C MET A 230 -15.68 -4.23 24.38
N GLU A 231 -14.90 -4.17 25.47
CA GLU A 231 -13.50 -3.79 25.46
C GLU A 231 -12.62 -4.96 25.91
N LEU A 232 -11.48 -5.13 25.22
CA LEU A 232 -10.44 -6.13 25.48
C LEU A 232 -9.14 -5.44 25.84
N GLU A 233 -8.38 -6.03 26.78
CA GLU A 233 -7.02 -5.65 27.14
C GLU A 233 -5.99 -6.71 26.72
#